data_3a4c8210e50a9f23960b652dfa43a87a
#
_entry.id   3a4c8210e50a9f23960b652dfa43a87a
#
_cell.length_a   1.000
_cell.length_b   1.000
_cell.length_c   1.000
_cell.angle_alpha   90.00
_cell.angle_beta   90.00
_cell.angle_gamma   90.00
#
_symmetry.space_group_name_H-M   'P 1'
#
loop_
_entity.id
_entity.type
_entity.pdbx_description
1 polymer ?
#
loop_
_entity_poly.entity_id
_entity_poly.type
_entity_poly.pdbx_seq_one_letter_code
_entity_poly.pdbx_strand_id
1 'polypeptide(L)'
;MKKISILFSAILVSATLSGCEMANLRKTEVVKPELPVATDAKCDCSHVTGATDAIKLTEKNTDTPLVPVQCIEPKPTETKIITPKEAPKIADYGLLKPVRWEDVDGLDVDSGNGAQLSLAWPAWMQSCTALGARPMWQKACSAANQLSSETNSKPSAEAVQAYLKQYFSIYKTTNVDGSDSGLITGYYEPLLKGSRTKSAKYPYPLYLQPNDLITVELDSLFPELKYKRVRGRLVGNKLVPYYNRAEIEVDSPPIKGREFIYIDDIIDVFFLQIQGSGLVQLENGEQVHVGYADQNGQTYNSIGRVLIERGELTVANASMQGIKNWARNNMNKLRELLNNNPSYVFFRELPAGLPGPLGALGVPILGERSVAVDPKFVPLGAPVFLSTTEPNSNKPLKRLMMAQDTGGAIKGGVRADLFWGAGFEAGAKAGAMKQAGKIWVLLPKEFVMNSNQVLR
;
A
#
# COMPACT_ATOMS: atom_id res chain seq x y z
N MET A 1 -35.43 -51.98 5.34
CA MET A 1 -35.13 -51.65 6.73
C MET A 1 -33.73 -52.16 7.09
N LYS A 2 -32.71 -51.34 6.96
CA LYS A 2 -31.38 -51.58 7.57
C LYS A 2 -30.83 -50.23 7.99
N LYS A 3 -30.74 -50.02 9.31
CA LYS A 3 -30.16 -48.85 9.97
C LYS A 3 -28.63 -48.97 9.85
N ILE A 4 -27.98 -47.96 9.30
CA ILE A 4 -26.51 -47.79 9.34
C ILE A 4 -26.23 -46.72 10.41
N SER A 5 -25.63 -47.14 11.52
CA SER A 5 -25.08 -46.26 12.55
C SER A 5 -23.73 -45.75 12.08
N ILE A 6 -23.54 -44.43 12.02
CA ILE A 6 -22.25 -43.81 11.81
C ILE A 6 -21.72 -43.37 13.16
N LEU A 7 -20.59 -43.99 13.59
CA LEU A 7 -19.81 -43.60 14.74
C LEU A 7 -19.07 -42.28 14.45
N PHE A 8 -19.31 -41.27 15.28
CA PHE A 8 -18.45 -40.09 15.39
C PHE A 8 -17.30 -40.38 16.37
N SER A 9 -16.08 -40.43 15.86
CA SER A 9 -14.86 -40.38 16.68
C SER A 9 -14.49 -38.94 16.95
N ALA A 10 -14.66 -38.50 18.17
CA ALA A 10 -14.14 -37.22 18.65
C ALA A 10 -12.66 -37.42 19.04
N ILE A 11 -11.77 -36.77 18.35
CA ILE A 11 -10.35 -36.63 18.73
C ILE A 11 -10.22 -35.40 19.62
N LEU A 12 -10.03 -35.64 20.93
CA LEU A 12 -9.63 -34.62 21.89
C LEU A 12 -8.12 -34.34 21.70
N VAL A 13 -7.77 -33.15 21.28
CA VAL A 13 -6.40 -32.68 21.36
C VAL A 13 -6.25 -31.84 22.62
N SER A 14 -5.52 -32.43 23.60
CA SER A 14 -5.12 -31.77 24.83
C SER A 14 -4.03 -30.73 24.51
N ALA A 15 -4.31 -29.45 24.69
CA ALA A 15 -3.31 -28.41 24.69
C ALA A 15 -2.67 -28.31 26.08
N THR A 16 -1.42 -28.74 26.23
CA THR A 16 -0.58 -28.47 27.40
C THR A 16 -0.17 -27.00 27.39
N LEU A 17 -0.65 -26.26 28.36
CA LEU A 17 -0.17 -24.91 28.71
C LEU A 17 1.21 -25.05 29.37
N SER A 18 2.24 -24.65 28.65
CA SER A 18 3.57 -24.40 29.22
C SER A 18 3.62 -22.93 29.66
N GLY A 19 3.73 -22.74 30.97
CA GLY A 19 3.87 -21.42 31.57
C GLY A 19 5.19 -20.80 31.24
N CYS A 20 5.16 -19.56 30.72
CA CYS A 20 6.32 -18.71 30.64
C CYS A 20 6.44 -17.88 31.94
N GLU A 21 7.57 -18.07 32.60
CA GLU A 21 8.07 -17.30 33.71
C GLU A 21 8.15 -15.80 33.35
N MET A 22 7.55 -14.96 34.18
CA MET A 22 7.67 -13.52 34.13
C MET A 22 9.07 -13.11 34.66
N ALA A 23 9.97 -12.78 33.76
CA ALA A 23 11.20 -12.10 34.11
C ALA A 23 10.92 -10.64 34.51
N ASN A 24 11.25 -10.31 35.75
CA ASN A 24 11.23 -8.97 36.32
C ASN A 24 12.13 -8.01 35.51
N LEU A 25 11.54 -7.16 34.70
CA LEU A 25 12.22 -6.02 34.12
C LEU A 25 12.24 -4.86 35.11
N ARG A 26 13.42 -4.60 35.68
CA ARG A 26 13.73 -3.40 36.46
C ARG A 26 13.41 -2.16 35.62
N LYS A 27 12.58 -1.27 36.19
CA LYS A 27 12.39 0.09 35.68
C LYS A 27 13.74 0.81 35.73
N THR A 28 14.31 1.07 34.58
CA THR A 28 15.36 2.08 34.41
C THR A 28 14.65 3.42 34.25
N GLU A 29 14.86 4.30 35.23
CA GLU A 29 14.51 5.72 35.15
C GLU A 29 15.21 6.35 33.94
N VAL A 30 14.42 6.88 33.02
CA VAL A 30 14.92 7.71 31.91
C VAL A 30 15.21 9.10 32.48
N VAL A 31 16.46 9.38 32.74
CA VAL A 31 16.95 10.75 33.01
C VAL A 31 16.81 11.53 31.71
N LYS A 32 15.93 12.53 31.70
CA LYS A 32 15.84 13.53 30.63
C LYS A 32 17.13 14.37 30.66
N PRO A 33 17.83 14.53 29.53
CA PRO A 33 18.87 15.56 29.45
C PRO A 33 18.21 16.94 29.42
N GLU A 34 18.49 17.78 30.38
CA GLU A 34 18.18 19.21 30.34
C GLU A 34 19.02 19.84 29.21
N LEU A 35 18.32 20.51 28.29
CA LEU A 35 18.95 21.36 27.29
C LEU A 35 19.43 22.65 27.95
N PRO A 36 20.67 23.09 27.70
CA PRO A 36 21.13 24.38 28.19
C PRO A 36 20.36 25.51 27.54
N VAL A 37 19.86 26.41 28.36
CA VAL A 37 19.22 27.67 27.96
C VAL A 37 20.28 28.53 27.25
N ALA A 38 20.06 28.80 25.96
CA ALA A 38 20.88 29.75 25.21
C ALA A 38 20.54 31.17 25.67
N THR A 39 21.51 31.82 26.33
CA THR A 39 21.45 33.26 26.59
C THR A 39 21.82 34.01 25.31
N ASP A 40 20.97 34.96 24.94
CA ASP A 40 21.15 35.87 23.80
C ASP A 40 22.48 36.60 23.85
N ALA A 41 23.40 36.27 22.95
CA ALA A 41 24.55 37.10 22.64
C ALA A 41 24.34 37.74 21.26
N LYS A 42 23.94 39.01 21.24
CA LYS A 42 23.92 39.84 20.04
C LYS A 42 25.37 40.15 19.65
N CYS A 43 25.86 39.63 18.56
CA CYS A 43 27.04 40.10 17.87
C CYS A 43 26.64 41.09 16.79
N ASP A 44 27.00 42.35 16.96
CA ASP A 44 26.87 43.41 15.97
C ASP A 44 28.15 43.47 15.13
N CYS A 45 28.03 43.14 13.82
CA CYS A 45 29.12 43.34 12.84
C CYS A 45 28.68 44.42 11.87
N SER A 46 28.93 45.69 12.24
CA SER A 46 28.77 46.83 11.35
C SER A 46 30.08 47.16 10.66
N HIS A 47 30.26 46.72 9.42
CA HIS A 47 31.11 47.38 8.42
C HIS A 47 30.41 47.29 7.05
N VAL A 48 29.62 48.33 6.75
CA VAL A 48 29.35 48.77 5.37
C VAL A 48 29.32 50.28 5.41
N THR A 49 30.28 50.88 4.71
CA THR A 49 30.37 52.29 4.40
C THR A 49 29.27 52.70 3.42
N GLY A 50 28.64 53.86 3.72
CA GLY A 50 28.03 54.66 2.66
C GLY A 50 26.62 55.19 2.94
N ALA A 51 26.59 56.51 3.15
CA ALA A 51 25.55 57.52 2.86
C ALA A 51 24.36 57.69 3.82
N THR A 52 24.48 58.75 4.65
CA THR A 52 23.52 59.85 4.93
C THR A 52 22.01 59.54 5.02
N ASP A 53 21.43 59.67 6.22
CA ASP A 53 20.60 60.83 6.56
C ASP A 53 20.12 60.81 8.03
N ALA A 54 19.98 62.02 8.57
CA ALA A 54 19.83 62.38 9.98
C ALA A 54 18.45 62.10 10.55
N ILE A 55 18.40 61.53 11.75
CA ILE A 55 17.31 61.74 12.70
C ILE A 55 17.87 61.96 14.11
N LYS A 56 17.58 63.14 14.69
CA LYS A 56 17.87 63.55 16.03
C LYS A 56 17.16 62.67 17.06
N LEU A 57 17.93 62.20 18.07
CA LEU A 57 17.35 61.77 19.32
C LEU A 57 18.15 62.36 20.49
N THR A 58 17.42 62.90 21.42
CA THR A 58 17.85 63.64 22.61
C THR A 58 18.53 62.76 23.63
N GLU A 59 19.62 63.30 24.21
CA GLU A 59 20.44 62.74 25.31
C GLU A 59 19.63 62.57 26.61
N LYS A 60 19.95 61.45 27.30
CA LYS A 60 19.89 61.45 28.78
C LYS A 60 21.08 60.61 29.30
N ASN A 61 21.95 61.30 30.01
CA ASN A 61 23.15 60.83 30.71
C ASN A 61 22.85 59.74 31.74
N THR A 62 23.67 58.69 31.74
CA THR A 62 24.17 58.06 32.98
C THR A 62 25.57 57.48 32.72
N ASP A 63 26.57 58.05 33.47
CA ASP A 63 27.94 57.62 33.50
C ASP A 63 28.09 56.23 34.13
N THR A 64 28.68 55.30 33.37
CA THR A 64 29.32 54.10 33.90
C THR A 64 30.52 53.76 32.98
N PRO A 65 31.71 53.51 33.48
CA PRO A 65 32.90 53.27 32.65
C PRO A 65 32.81 51.91 31.97
N LEU A 66 32.97 51.92 30.67
CA LEU A 66 33.09 50.71 29.86
C LEU A 66 34.47 50.06 30.05
N VAL A 67 34.49 48.84 30.54
CA VAL A 67 35.67 47.97 30.54
C VAL A 67 35.83 47.37 29.15
N PRO A 68 37.01 47.44 28.50
CA PRO A 68 37.17 46.84 27.16
C PRO A 68 37.10 45.30 27.24
N VAL A 69 36.14 44.73 26.56
CA VAL A 69 36.06 43.29 26.37
C VAL A 69 37.04 42.88 25.28
N GLN A 70 38.09 42.15 25.64
CA GLN A 70 38.98 41.52 24.68
C GLN A 70 38.24 40.38 23.96
N CYS A 71 38.15 40.48 22.64
CA CYS A 71 37.69 39.38 21.80
C CYS A 71 38.74 38.25 21.85
N ILE A 72 38.39 37.15 22.51
CA ILE A 72 39.18 35.91 22.43
C ILE A 72 38.69 35.17 21.19
N GLU A 73 39.56 35.05 20.18
CA GLU A 73 39.28 34.20 19.03
C GLU A 73 39.04 32.76 19.52
N PRO A 74 37.92 32.12 19.13
CA PRO A 74 37.70 30.74 19.49
C PRO A 74 38.72 29.86 18.74
N LYS A 75 39.53 29.12 19.48
CA LYS A 75 40.37 28.05 18.92
C LYS A 75 39.50 27.15 18.02
N PRO A 76 39.97 26.74 16.84
CA PRO A 76 39.25 25.81 16.00
C PRO A 76 38.97 24.52 16.80
N THR A 77 37.74 24.34 17.23
CA THR A 77 37.31 23.06 17.76
C THR A 77 37.28 22.11 16.57
N GLU A 78 38.13 21.10 16.55
CA GLU A 78 38.02 19.99 15.63
C GLU A 78 36.61 19.45 15.72
N THR A 79 35.78 19.81 14.74
CA THR A 79 34.49 19.19 14.55
C THR A 79 34.80 17.74 14.17
N LYS A 80 34.76 16.83 15.16
CA LYS A 80 34.67 15.40 14.86
C LYS A 80 33.50 15.26 13.91
N ILE A 81 33.79 15.02 12.63
CA ILE A 81 32.82 14.56 11.66
C ILE A 81 32.28 13.28 12.27
N ILE A 82 31.10 13.34 12.87
CA ILE A 82 30.34 12.15 13.25
C ILE A 82 30.01 11.52 11.92
N THR A 83 30.83 10.57 11.47
CA THR A 83 30.45 9.66 10.39
C THR A 83 29.07 9.14 10.74
N PRO A 84 28.07 9.27 9.84
CA PRO A 84 26.75 8.74 10.11
C PRO A 84 26.94 7.29 10.52
N LYS A 85 26.48 6.95 11.73
CA LYS A 85 26.44 5.57 12.21
C LYS A 85 25.81 4.77 11.06
N GLU A 86 26.53 3.76 10.54
CA GLU A 86 26.03 2.93 9.43
C GLU A 86 24.55 2.73 9.58
N ALA A 87 23.78 3.14 8.54
CA ALA A 87 22.34 2.95 8.55
C ALA A 87 22.10 1.48 8.93
N PRO A 88 21.17 1.17 9.84
CA PRO A 88 20.94 -0.19 10.26
C PRO A 88 20.80 -1.02 8.99
N LYS A 89 21.66 -2.04 8.83
CA LYS A 89 21.61 -2.98 7.70
C LYS A 89 20.15 -3.38 7.61
N ILE A 90 19.45 -2.90 6.57
CA ILE A 90 18.07 -3.28 6.32
C ILE A 90 18.17 -4.78 6.16
N ALA A 91 17.62 -5.53 7.12
CA ALA A 91 17.61 -6.98 7.06
C ALA A 91 17.11 -7.37 5.66
N ASP A 92 17.74 -8.38 5.03
CA ASP A 92 17.35 -8.91 3.72
C ASP A 92 15.92 -9.44 3.83
N TYR A 93 14.95 -8.53 3.74
CA TYR A 93 13.54 -8.85 3.81
C TYR A 93 13.12 -9.59 2.55
N GLY A 94 12.71 -10.87 2.70
CA GLY A 94 12.23 -11.69 1.61
C GLY A 94 13.33 -11.97 0.61
N LEU A 95 14.28 -12.79 1.00
CA LEU A 95 15.35 -13.20 0.11
C LEU A 95 14.77 -13.84 -1.14
N LEU A 96 14.93 -13.17 -2.28
CA LEU A 96 14.67 -13.73 -3.57
C LEU A 96 15.74 -14.82 -3.82
N LYS A 97 15.32 -16.07 -3.84
CA LYS A 97 16.22 -17.21 -4.09
C LYS A 97 16.13 -17.61 -5.55
N PRO A 98 17.24 -17.60 -6.33
CA PRO A 98 17.21 -18.05 -7.70
C PRO A 98 16.79 -19.53 -7.73
N VAL A 99 15.92 -19.87 -8.68
CA VAL A 99 15.47 -21.25 -8.92
C VAL A 99 15.49 -21.52 -10.42
N ARG A 100 15.49 -22.80 -10.79
CA ARG A 100 15.39 -23.19 -12.20
C ARG A 100 13.92 -23.18 -12.64
N TRP A 101 13.69 -23.02 -13.92
CA TRP A 101 12.35 -23.03 -14.51
C TRP A 101 11.63 -24.36 -14.24
N GLU A 102 12.36 -25.47 -14.26
CA GLU A 102 11.86 -26.83 -14.03
C GLU A 102 11.40 -27.07 -12.59
N ASP A 103 11.90 -26.25 -11.65
CA ASP A 103 11.54 -26.35 -10.23
C ASP A 103 10.22 -25.63 -9.90
N VAL A 104 9.59 -24.97 -10.90
CA VAL A 104 8.34 -24.21 -10.72
C VAL A 104 7.19 -24.96 -11.39
N ASP A 105 6.53 -25.79 -10.61
CA ASP A 105 5.40 -26.59 -11.06
C ASP A 105 4.25 -25.71 -11.62
N GLY A 106 3.82 -25.99 -12.83
CA GLY A 106 2.72 -25.32 -13.50
C GLY A 106 3.12 -24.08 -14.31
N LEU A 107 4.40 -23.76 -14.38
CA LEU A 107 4.90 -22.69 -15.27
C LEU A 107 5.15 -23.21 -16.69
N ASP A 108 5.18 -24.53 -16.88
CA ASP A 108 5.31 -25.16 -18.20
C ASP A 108 3.99 -25.23 -18.98
N VAL A 109 4.09 -25.18 -20.29
CA VAL A 109 2.94 -25.22 -21.22
C VAL A 109 2.15 -26.51 -21.07
N ASP A 110 2.84 -27.62 -20.80
CA ASP A 110 2.24 -28.98 -20.75
C ASP A 110 1.45 -29.27 -19.47
N SER A 111 1.50 -28.40 -18.46
CA SER A 111 0.87 -28.63 -17.15
C SER A 111 -0.63 -28.33 -17.11
N GLY A 112 -1.32 -28.22 -18.25
CA GLY A 112 -2.74 -27.87 -18.34
C GLY A 112 -3.05 -26.40 -18.03
N ASN A 113 -2.14 -25.68 -17.41
CA ASN A 113 -2.21 -24.23 -17.15
C ASN A 113 -1.36 -23.41 -18.13
N GLY A 114 -0.51 -24.05 -18.92
CA GLY A 114 0.39 -23.39 -19.85
C GLY A 114 -0.34 -22.53 -20.88
N ALA A 115 -1.47 -22.97 -21.39
CA ALA A 115 -2.32 -22.18 -22.29
C ALA A 115 -2.73 -20.82 -21.72
N GLN A 116 -2.67 -20.64 -20.40
CA GLN A 116 -2.98 -19.38 -19.75
C GLN A 116 -1.82 -18.38 -19.74
N LEU A 117 -0.59 -18.75 -20.13
CA LEU A 117 0.52 -17.82 -20.21
C LEU A 117 0.24 -16.68 -21.20
N SER A 118 -0.35 -16.99 -22.36
CA SER A 118 -0.73 -15.99 -23.35
C SER A 118 -1.76 -14.98 -22.82
N LEU A 119 -2.64 -15.39 -21.91
CA LEU A 119 -3.63 -14.54 -21.29
C LEU A 119 -3.02 -13.48 -20.35
N ALA A 120 -1.76 -13.65 -19.91
CA ALA A 120 -1.04 -12.67 -19.13
C ALA A 120 -0.38 -11.59 -20.00
N TRP A 121 -0.28 -11.81 -21.31
CA TRP A 121 0.42 -10.93 -22.23
C TRP A 121 -0.10 -9.48 -22.25
N PRO A 122 -1.43 -9.23 -22.31
CA PRO A 122 -1.95 -7.86 -22.25
C PRO A 122 -1.56 -7.13 -20.96
N ALA A 123 -1.57 -7.81 -19.80
CA ALA A 123 -1.13 -7.22 -18.54
C ALA A 123 0.39 -6.93 -18.54
N TRP A 124 1.20 -7.81 -19.13
CA TRP A 124 2.62 -7.55 -19.32
C TRP A 124 2.89 -6.35 -20.20
N MET A 125 2.15 -6.20 -21.30
CA MET A 125 2.27 -5.02 -22.18
C MET A 125 1.92 -3.74 -21.44
N GLN A 126 0.89 -3.75 -20.56
CA GLN A 126 0.60 -2.61 -19.67
C GLN A 126 1.77 -2.32 -18.72
N SER A 127 2.41 -3.34 -18.12
CA SER A 127 3.62 -3.13 -17.32
C SER A 127 4.73 -2.47 -18.15
N CYS A 128 4.95 -2.89 -19.38
CA CYS A 128 5.98 -2.35 -20.24
C CYS A 128 5.77 -0.88 -20.62
N THR A 129 4.52 -0.36 -20.65
CA THR A 129 4.30 1.08 -20.86
C THR A 129 4.92 1.93 -19.76
N ALA A 130 4.94 1.45 -18.52
CA ALA A 130 5.53 2.13 -17.37
C ALA A 130 7.01 1.78 -17.15
N LEU A 131 7.43 0.59 -17.56
CA LEU A 131 8.77 0.04 -17.28
C LEU A 131 9.76 0.26 -18.42
N GLY A 132 9.28 0.42 -19.66
CA GLY A 132 10.14 0.40 -20.86
C GLY A 132 11.23 1.48 -20.90
N ALA A 133 11.03 2.61 -20.21
CA ALA A 133 12.03 3.65 -20.07
C ALA A 133 13.05 3.37 -18.94
N ARG A 134 12.84 2.37 -18.09
CA ARG A 134 13.72 2.05 -16.97
C ARG A 134 14.83 1.11 -17.45
N PRO A 135 16.12 1.42 -17.23
CA PRO A 135 17.24 0.66 -17.82
C PRO A 135 17.16 -0.86 -17.60
N MET A 136 16.79 -1.28 -16.41
CA MET A 136 16.67 -2.71 -16.03
C MET A 136 15.63 -3.46 -16.88
N TRP A 137 14.56 -2.80 -17.32
CA TRP A 137 13.42 -3.42 -18.02
C TRP A 137 13.44 -3.19 -19.53
N GLN A 138 14.25 -2.25 -19.99
CA GLN A 138 14.25 -1.76 -21.37
C GLN A 138 14.38 -2.88 -22.40
N LYS A 139 15.35 -3.78 -22.22
CA LYS A 139 15.60 -4.88 -23.15
C LYS A 139 14.42 -5.85 -23.22
N ALA A 140 13.90 -6.25 -22.05
CA ALA A 140 12.74 -7.15 -21.98
C ALA A 140 11.50 -6.49 -22.61
N CYS A 141 11.20 -5.22 -22.31
CA CYS A 141 10.06 -4.52 -22.88
C CYS A 141 10.20 -4.24 -24.38
N SER A 142 11.41 -3.96 -24.87
CA SER A 142 11.65 -3.82 -26.33
C SER A 142 11.37 -5.13 -27.06
N ALA A 143 11.85 -6.25 -26.53
CA ALA A 143 11.57 -7.58 -27.09
C ALA A 143 10.07 -7.96 -26.99
N ALA A 144 9.37 -7.52 -25.94
CA ALA A 144 7.92 -7.73 -25.82
C ALA A 144 7.16 -6.96 -26.90
N ASN A 145 7.55 -5.69 -27.17
CA ASN A 145 6.97 -4.90 -28.25
C ASN A 145 7.17 -5.54 -29.61
N GLN A 146 8.37 -6.07 -29.88
CA GLN A 146 8.67 -6.81 -31.10
C GLN A 146 7.78 -8.04 -31.24
N LEU A 147 7.71 -8.91 -30.21
CA LEU A 147 6.86 -10.09 -30.23
C LEU A 147 5.37 -9.74 -30.41
N SER A 148 4.91 -8.67 -29.77
CA SER A 148 3.54 -8.16 -29.97
C SER A 148 3.28 -7.77 -31.42
N SER A 149 4.22 -7.07 -32.06
CA SER A 149 4.09 -6.69 -33.48
C SER A 149 4.04 -7.91 -34.39
N GLU A 150 4.90 -8.89 -34.17
CA GLU A 150 4.98 -10.12 -34.97
C GLU A 150 3.75 -11.03 -34.83
N THR A 151 3.02 -10.94 -33.70
CA THR A 151 1.89 -11.80 -33.37
C THR A 151 0.55 -11.09 -33.31
N ASN A 152 0.47 -9.83 -33.81
CA ASN A 152 -0.72 -8.99 -33.68
C ASN A 152 -1.23 -8.92 -32.23
N SER A 153 -0.32 -8.74 -31.27
CA SER A 153 -0.57 -8.67 -29.83
C SER A 153 -1.19 -9.94 -29.21
N LYS A 154 -1.11 -11.07 -29.90
CA LYS A 154 -1.64 -12.37 -29.45
C LYS A 154 -0.61 -13.49 -29.58
N PRO A 155 0.50 -13.43 -28.85
CA PRO A 155 1.49 -14.52 -28.87
C PRO A 155 0.89 -15.81 -28.33
N SER A 156 1.36 -16.95 -28.86
CA SER A 156 0.98 -18.26 -28.31
C SER A 156 1.58 -18.46 -26.92
N ALA A 157 1.09 -19.44 -26.17
CA ALA A 157 1.64 -19.76 -24.85
C ALA A 157 3.11 -20.16 -24.92
N GLU A 158 3.50 -20.91 -25.97
CA GLU A 158 4.89 -21.33 -26.23
C GLU A 158 5.79 -20.13 -26.53
N ALA A 159 5.31 -19.17 -27.32
CA ALA A 159 6.04 -17.92 -27.63
C ALA A 159 6.26 -17.09 -26.36
N VAL A 160 5.23 -16.97 -25.50
CA VAL A 160 5.36 -16.29 -24.21
C VAL A 160 6.34 -17.00 -23.30
N GLN A 161 6.29 -18.34 -23.22
CA GLN A 161 7.22 -19.13 -22.42
C GLN A 161 8.66 -18.94 -22.92
N ALA A 162 8.88 -19.05 -24.23
CA ALA A 162 10.20 -18.85 -24.84
C ALA A 162 10.74 -17.45 -24.54
N TYR A 163 9.90 -16.42 -24.69
CA TYR A 163 10.24 -15.05 -24.36
C TYR A 163 10.63 -14.92 -22.88
N LEU A 164 9.84 -15.47 -21.94
CA LEU A 164 10.13 -15.40 -20.52
C LEU A 164 11.47 -16.10 -20.18
N LYS A 165 11.69 -17.30 -20.69
CA LYS A 165 12.96 -18.06 -20.52
C LYS A 165 14.17 -17.33 -21.11
N GLN A 166 13.98 -16.59 -22.19
CA GLN A 166 15.05 -15.84 -22.84
C GLN A 166 15.46 -14.59 -22.06
N TYR A 167 14.50 -13.83 -21.54
CA TYR A 167 14.76 -12.49 -20.97
C TYR A 167 14.75 -12.44 -19.44
N PHE A 168 14.26 -13.47 -18.74
CA PHE A 168 14.11 -13.46 -17.29
C PHE A 168 14.86 -14.60 -16.59
N SER A 169 15.26 -14.31 -15.37
CA SER A 169 15.59 -15.30 -14.35
C SER A 169 14.44 -15.37 -13.35
N ILE A 170 14.18 -16.55 -12.80
CA ILE A 170 13.10 -16.76 -11.84
C ILE A 170 13.63 -16.85 -10.42
N TYR A 171 12.93 -16.22 -9.49
CA TYR A 171 13.30 -16.16 -8.09
C TYR A 171 12.10 -16.54 -7.23
N LYS A 172 12.31 -17.46 -6.31
CA LYS A 172 11.32 -17.80 -5.28
C LYS A 172 11.34 -16.74 -4.20
N THR A 173 10.18 -16.21 -3.80
CA THR A 173 10.06 -15.32 -2.66
C THR A 173 9.96 -16.10 -1.36
N THR A 174 10.48 -15.54 -0.27
CA THR A 174 10.32 -16.07 1.09
C THR A 174 9.91 -14.96 2.04
N ASN A 175 9.30 -15.35 3.14
CA ASN A 175 9.06 -14.46 4.27
C ASN A 175 10.34 -14.25 5.09
N VAL A 176 10.32 -13.33 6.03
CA VAL A 176 11.46 -13.01 6.91
C VAL A 176 11.90 -14.23 7.74
N ASP A 177 10.96 -15.10 8.11
CA ASP A 177 11.22 -16.35 8.82
C ASP A 177 11.75 -17.47 7.93
N GLY A 178 11.94 -17.21 6.63
CA GLY A 178 12.42 -18.18 5.63
C GLY A 178 11.33 -19.08 5.05
N SER A 179 10.09 -19.00 5.52
CA SER A 179 8.96 -19.74 4.96
C SER A 179 8.65 -19.28 3.53
N ASP A 180 8.23 -20.22 2.67
CA ASP A 180 7.91 -19.99 1.26
C ASP A 180 6.41 -20.00 0.97
N SER A 181 5.60 -19.99 2.02
CA SER A 181 4.15 -19.95 1.94
C SER A 181 3.61 -18.74 2.68
N GLY A 182 2.57 -18.13 2.14
CA GLY A 182 1.95 -16.95 2.73
C GLY A 182 0.50 -16.79 2.35
N LEU A 183 -0.11 -15.70 2.79
CA LEU A 183 -1.53 -15.44 2.60
C LEU A 183 -1.79 -14.79 1.24
N ILE A 184 -2.67 -15.42 0.47
CA ILE A 184 -3.21 -14.89 -0.79
C ILE A 184 -4.69 -14.55 -0.57
N THR A 185 -5.04 -13.31 -0.85
CA THR A 185 -6.42 -12.79 -0.80
C THR A 185 -6.85 -12.28 -2.17
N GLY A 186 -8.07 -11.77 -2.28
CA GLY A 186 -8.59 -11.21 -3.51
C GLY A 186 -9.25 -9.85 -3.28
N TYR A 187 -9.20 -9.01 -4.32
CA TYR A 187 -9.93 -7.75 -4.39
C TYR A 187 -10.59 -7.59 -5.77
N TYR A 188 -11.49 -6.63 -5.89
CA TYR A 188 -12.30 -6.44 -7.08
C TYR A 188 -12.80 -5.01 -7.17
N GLU A 189 -13.39 -4.64 -8.29
CA GLU A 189 -14.13 -3.38 -8.43
C GLU A 189 -15.63 -3.59 -8.15
N PRO A 190 -16.17 -3.00 -7.08
CA PRO A 190 -17.60 -3.00 -6.82
C PRO A 190 -18.37 -2.14 -7.83
N LEU A 191 -19.61 -2.54 -8.12
CA LEU A 191 -20.59 -1.71 -8.80
C LEU A 191 -21.50 -1.08 -7.75
N LEU A 192 -21.49 0.25 -7.70
CA LEU A 192 -22.29 1.07 -6.77
C LEU A 192 -23.39 1.83 -7.52
N LYS A 193 -24.39 2.29 -6.78
CA LYS A 193 -25.40 3.23 -7.29
C LYS A 193 -25.11 4.63 -6.75
N GLY A 194 -25.18 5.64 -7.61
CA GLY A 194 -24.82 6.99 -7.22
C GLY A 194 -25.49 8.10 -8.01
N SER A 195 -25.20 9.32 -7.60
CA SER A 195 -25.66 10.56 -8.22
C SER A 195 -24.59 11.64 -8.15
N ARG A 196 -24.56 12.53 -9.14
CA ARG A 196 -23.71 13.74 -9.06
C ARG A 196 -24.26 14.77 -8.05
N THR A 197 -25.52 14.63 -7.64
CA THR A 197 -26.19 15.56 -6.74
C THR A 197 -26.62 14.85 -5.47
N LYS A 198 -26.36 15.48 -4.32
CA LYS A 198 -26.81 14.98 -3.01
C LYS A 198 -28.33 14.95 -2.95
N SER A 199 -28.88 13.85 -2.44
CA SER A 199 -30.31 13.68 -2.19
C SER A 199 -30.53 12.75 -0.99
N ALA A 200 -31.79 12.61 -0.56
CA ALA A 200 -32.14 11.64 0.49
C ALA A 200 -31.82 10.19 0.06
N LYS A 201 -31.85 9.90 -1.24
CA LYS A 201 -31.52 8.59 -1.81
C LYS A 201 -29.99 8.37 -1.90
N TYR A 202 -29.24 9.43 -2.13
CA TYR A 202 -27.77 9.40 -2.28
C TYR A 202 -27.12 10.39 -1.28
N PRO A 203 -27.06 10.04 0.01
CA PRO A 203 -26.58 10.95 1.04
C PRO A 203 -25.07 10.91 1.26
N TYR A 204 -24.35 9.84 0.82
CA TYR A 204 -22.97 9.56 1.22
C TYR A 204 -21.97 9.99 0.16
N PRO A 205 -21.15 11.03 0.40
CA PRO A 205 -20.24 11.57 -0.60
C PRO A 205 -18.98 10.71 -0.79
N LEU A 206 -18.51 10.65 -2.02
CA LEU A 206 -17.12 10.39 -2.37
C LEU A 206 -16.40 11.74 -2.50
N TYR A 207 -15.21 11.84 -1.92
CA TYR A 207 -14.43 13.07 -1.93
C TYR A 207 -13.25 12.98 -2.89
N LEU A 208 -13.03 14.05 -3.65
CA LEU A 208 -11.75 14.29 -4.32
C LEU A 208 -10.64 14.51 -3.28
N GLN A 209 -9.40 14.31 -3.69
CA GLN A 209 -8.25 14.62 -2.83
C GLN A 209 -8.31 16.08 -2.37
N PRO A 210 -8.25 16.35 -1.06
CA PRO A 210 -8.25 17.71 -0.54
C PRO A 210 -6.99 18.48 -0.93
N ASN A 211 -7.14 19.78 -1.16
CA ASN A 211 -6.04 20.63 -1.61
C ASN A 211 -4.98 20.88 -0.53
N ASP A 212 -5.35 20.72 0.75
CA ASP A 212 -4.48 20.89 1.92
C ASP A 212 -3.84 19.59 2.38
N LEU A 213 -4.09 18.47 1.68
CA LEU A 213 -3.44 17.19 1.95
C LEU A 213 -2.00 17.21 1.42
N ILE A 214 -1.04 17.16 2.33
CA ILE A 214 0.39 17.19 2.03
C ILE A 214 0.95 15.78 2.02
N THR A 215 1.61 15.41 0.93
CA THR A 215 2.47 14.22 0.83
C THR A 215 3.86 14.55 1.32
N VAL A 216 4.42 13.73 2.21
CA VAL A 216 5.78 13.89 2.72
C VAL A 216 6.71 12.89 2.03
N GLU A 217 7.65 13.41 1.23
CA GLU A 217 8.66 12.65 0.49
C GLU A 217 10.06 13.04 1.02
N LEU A 218 10.48 12.37 2.08
CA LEU A 218 11.76 12.62 2.76
C LEU A 218 12.65 11.36 2.80
N ASP A 219 12.34 10.36 1.99
CA ASP A 219 13.06 9.08 1.97
C ASP A 219 14.51 9.20 1.46
N SER A 220 14.85 10.26 0.74
CA SER A 220 16.22 10.59 0.37
C SER A 220 17.10 10.96 1.57
N LEU A 221 16.52 11.55 2.63
CA LEU A 221 17.19 11.89 3.88
C LEU A 221 16.92 10.87 4.98
N PHE A 222 15.73 10.28 5.00
CA PHE A 222 15.25 9.33 6.00
C PHE A 222 14.82 8.04 5.32
N PRO A 223 15.74 7.12 5.00
CA PRO A 223 15.46 5.89 4.25
C PRO A 223 14.37 5.00 4.87
N GLU A 224 14.15 5.10 6.19
CA GLU A 224 13.09 4.40 6.91
C GLU A 224 11.68 4.88 6.53
N LEU A 225 11.54 6.06 5.90
CA LEU A 225 10.28 6.59 5.37
C LEU A 225 9.95 6.00 3.99
N LYS A 226 10.90 5.34 3.34
CA LYS A 226 10.67 4.68 2.06
C LYS A 226 9.51 3.69 2.18
N TYR A 227 8.59 3.74 1.23
CA TYR A 227 7.35 2.96 1.22
C TYR A 227 6.35 3.26 2.35
N LYS A 228 6.61 4.29 3.18
CA LYS A 228 5.60 4.79 4.13
C LYS A 228 4.75 5.88 3.46
N ARG A 229 3.44 5.79 3.68
CA ARG A 229 2.49 6.79 3.18
C ARG A 229 2.32 7.89 4.24
N VAL A 230 3.31 8.77 4.38
CA VAL A 230 3.24 9.88 5.33
C VAL A 230 2.44 11.01 4.72
N ARG A 231 1.33 11.36 5.36
CA ARG A 231 0.40 12.42 4.95
C ARG A 231 0.09 13.33 6.12
N GLY A 232 -0.16 14.59 5.83
CA GLY A 232 -0.51 15.57 6.86
C GLY A 232 -1.13 16.83 6.28
N ARG A 233 -1.35 17.81 7.15
CA ARG A 233 -1.79 19.17 6.81
C ARG A 233 -0.99 20.18 7.60
N LEU A 234 -0.93 21.42 7.13
CA LEU A 234 -0.27 22.50 7.86
C LEU A 234 -1.21 23.11 8.92
N VAL A 235 -0.66 23.33 10.12
CA VAL A 235 -1.24 24.18 11.15
C VAL A 235 -0.19 25.20 11.55
N GLY A 236 -0.32 26.43 11.09
CA GLY A 236 0.75 27.40 11.12
C GLY A 236 1.95 26.88 10.31
N ASN A 237 3.10 26.78 10.96
CA ASN A 237 4.35 26.25 10.38
C ASN A 237 4.62 24.76 10.74
N LYS A 238 3.65 24.05 11.27
CA LYS A 238 3.78 22.65 11.67
C LYS A 238 3.00 21.73 10.74
N LEU A 239 3.64 20.65 10.31
CA LEU A 239 2.96 19.54 9.66
C LEU A 239 2.37 18.64 10.76
N VAL A 240 1.04 18.48 10.75
CA VAL A 240 0.31 17.61 11.69
C VAL A 240 -0.40 16.49 10.91
N PRO A 241 -0.81 15.38 11.55
CA PRO A 241 -1.58 14.34 10.89
C PRO A 241 -2.82 14.90 10.18
N TYR A 242 -3.18 14.30 9.05
CA TYR A 242 -4.42 14.65 8.38
C TYR A 242 -5.62 14.11 9.17
N TYR A 243 -6.80 14.66 8.92
CA TYR A 243 -8.05 14.27 9.58
C TYR A 243 -8.31 12.78 9.43
N ASN A 244 -8.75 12.13 10.51
CA ASN A 244 -9.16 10.73 10.50
C ASN A 244 -10.63 10.61 10.00
N ARG A 245 -11.10 9.35 9.81
CA ARG A 245 -12.47 9.08 9.35
C ARG A 245 -13.54 9.78 10.20
N ALA A 246 -13.46 9.69 11.52
CA ALA A 246 -14.46 10.27 12.42
C ALA A 246 -14.53 11.79 12.31
N GLU A 247 -13.40 12.44 12.01
CA GLU A 247 -13.34 13.90 11.78
C GLU A 247 -13.85 14.29 10.39
N ILE A 248 -13.75 13.40 9.39
CA ILE A 248 -14.23 13.61 8.03
C ILE A 248 -15.74 13.32 7.92
N GLU A 249 -16.22 12.23 8.52
CA GLU A 249 -17.61 11.76 8.39
C GLU A 249 -18.55 12.45 9.39
N VAL A 250 -18.49 13.78 9.48
CA VAL A 250 -19.37 14.63 10.27
C VAL A 250 -20.28 15.48 9.38
N ASP A 251 -21.32 16.12 9.95
CA ASP A 251 -22.26 16.95 9.18
C ASP A 251 -21.60 18.16 8.52
N SER A 252 -20.54 18.69 9.12
CA SER A 252 -19.75 19.79 8.58
C SER A 252 -18.27 19.36 8.48
N PRO A 253 -17.92 18.59 7.45
CA PRO A 253 -16.58 18.06 7.31
C PRO A 253 -15.55 19.15 7.01
N PRO A 254 -14.28 18.99 7.48
CA PRO A 254 -13.21 19.95 7.22
C PRO A 254 -12.81 20.00 5.73
N ILE A 255 -13.28 19.05 4.93
CA ILE A 255 -13.02 18.90 3.48
C ILE A 255 -14.25 19.22 2.61
N LYS A 256 -15.17 20.03 3.14
CA LYS A 256 -16.37 20.46 2.43
C LYS A 256 -16.03 21.11 1.08
N GLY A 257 -16.83 20.82 0.05
CA GLY A 257 -16.62 21.29 -1.32
C GLY A 257 -15.70 20.40 -2.14
N ARG A 258 -15.30 19.25 -1.61
CA ARG A 258 -14.54 18.22 -2.35
C ARG A 258 -15.40 17.01 -2.75
N GLU A 259 -16.70 17.04 -2.48
CA GLU A 259 -17.67 16.02 -2.88
C GLU A 259 -17.85 16.06 -4.41
N PHE A 260 -17.87 14.89 -5.07
CA PHE A 260 -18.06 14.85 -6.53
C PHE A 260 -19.07 13.79 -7.00
N ILE A 261 -19.33 12.75 -6.20
CA ILE A 261 -20.37 11.75 -6.40
C ILE A 261 -20.95 11.39 -5.03
N TYR A 262 -22.24 11.06 -4.98
CA TYR A 262 -22.93 10.62 -3.78
C TYR A 262 -23.49 9.22 -3.98
N ILE A 263 -23.33 8.35 -3.00
CA ILE A 263 -23.67 6.93 -3.02
C ILE A 263 -24.87 6.68 -2.11
N ASP A 264 -25.63 5.62 -2.39
CA ASP A 264 -26.85 5.25 -1.67
C ASP A 264 -26.57 4.49 -0.35
N ASP A 265 -25.42 3.82 -0.20
CA ASP A 265 -25.10 2.99 0.96
C ASP A 265 -23.71 3.33 1.53
N ILE A 266 -23.65 3.71 2.82
CA ILE A 266 -22.41 4.04 3.53
C ILE A 266 -21.45 2.84 3.63
N ILE A 267 -21.99 1.62 3.73
CA ILE A 267 -21.14 0.43 3.82
C ILE A 267 -20.48 0.13 2.47
N ASP A 268 -21.16 0.46 1.37
CA ASP A 268 -20.58 0.34 0.04
C ASP A 268 -19.50 1.40 -0.20
N VAL A 269 -19.66 2.63 0.29
CA VAL A 269 -18.59 3.65 0.32
C VAL A 269 -17.38 3.15 1.10
N PHE A 270 -17.61 2.56 2.28
CA PHE A 270 -16.53 2.03 3.11
C PHE A 270 -15.75 0.92 2.40
N PHE A 271 -16.45 -0.04 1.79
CA PHE A 271 -15.79 -1.11 1.04
C PHE A 271 -15.12 -0.60 -0.24
N LEU A 272 -15.68 0.39 -0.93
CA LEU A 272 -15.02 1.07 -2.04
C LEU A 272 -13.66 1.67 -1.62
N GLN A 273 -13.58 2.27 -0.43
CA GLN A 273 -12.32 2.79 0.11
C GLN A 273 -11.30 1.69 0.40
N ILE A 274 -11.75 0.47 0.74
CA ILE A 274 -10.86 -0.69 0.92
C ILE A 274 -10.37 -1.21 -0.43
N GLN A 275 -11.28 -1.30 -1.43
CA GLN A 275 -10.97 -1.81 -2.77
C GLN A 275 -10.11 -0.81 -3.57
N GLY A 276 -10.28 0.50 -3.35
CA GLY A 276 -9.51 1.57 -3.99
C GLY A 276 -10.07 2.02 -5.35
N SER A 277 -10.95 1.25 -5.97
CA SER A 277 -11.63 1.61 -7.23
C SER A 277 -13.02 0.97 -7.32
N GLY A 278 -13.86 1.50 -8.21
CA GLY A 278 -15.19 0.97 -8.46
C GLY A 278 -15.90 1.65 -9.62
N LEU A 279 -17.00 1.05 -10.03
CA LEU A 279 -17.91 1.58 -11.02
C LEU A 279 -19.14 2.16 -10.34
N VAL A 280 -19.51 3.39 -10.65
CA VAL A 280 -20.72 4.03 -10.12
C VAL A 280 -21.74 4.15 -11.23
N GLN A 281 -22.85 3.44 -11.10
CA GLN A 281 -24.01 3.56 -11.99
C GLN A 281 -24.82 4.78 -11.56
N LEU A 282 -24.84 5.84 -12.36
CA LEU A 282 -25.64 7.03 -12.13
C LEU A 282 -27.12 6.83 -12.53
N GLU A 283 -28.00 7.69 -12.03
CA GLU A 283 -29.43 7.61 -12.28
C GLU A 283 -29.80 7.78 -13.77
N ASN A 284 -28.99 8.52 -14.53
CA ASN A 284 -29.15 8.71 -15.98
C ASN A 284 -28.65 7.51 -16.81
N GLY A 285 -28.17 6.42 -16.18
CA GLY A 285 -27.63 5.27 -16.87
C GLY A 285 -26.13 5.36 -17.19
N GLU A 286 -25.49 6.49 -16.96
CA GLU A 286 -24.04 6.66 -17.12
C GLU A 286 -23.29 5.83 -16.08
N GLN A 287 -22.19 5.18 -16.49
CA GLN A 287 -21.23 4.56 -15.58
C GLN A 287 -19.99 5.44 -15.44
N VAL A 288 -19.70 5.82 -14.20
CA VAL A 288 -18.51 6.58 -13.85
C VAL A 288 -17.51 5.62 -13.21
N HIS A 289 -16.29 5.58 -13.74
CA HIS A 289 -15.21 4.82 -13.17
C HIS A 289 -14.47 5.69 -12.16
N VAL A 290 -14.48 5.30 -10.87
CA VAL A 290 -13.78 6.01 -9.80
C VAL A 290 -12.57 5.20 -9.35
N GLY A 291 -11.45 5.87 -9.12
CA GLY A 291 -10.22 5.25 -8.68
C GLY A 291 -9.54 6.04 -7.57
N TYR A 292 -8.65 5.37 -6.88
CA TYR A 292 -7.83 5.93 -5.81
C TYR A 292 -7.09 7.19 -6.28
N ALA A 293 -7.20 8.27 -5.53
CA ALA A 293 -6.39 9.47 -5.69
C ALA A 293 -5.31 9.55 -4.61
N ASP A 294 -5.69 9.54 -3.34
CA ASP A 294 -4.79 9.50 -2.18
C ASP A 294 -5.55 9.05 -0.92
N GLN A 295 -4.90 9.08 0.22
CA GLN A 295 -5.47 8.73 1.52
C GLN A 295 -4.96 9.68 2.61
N ASN A 296 -5.61 9.66 3.79
CA ASN A 296 -5.31 10.55 4.90
C ASN A 296 -4.03 10.20 5.72
N GLY A 297 -3.27 9.19 5.35
CA GLY A 297 -2.06 8.77 6.06
C GLY A 297 -2.29 7.96 7.34
N GLN A 298 -3.53 7.77 7.75
CA GLN A 298 -3.87 6.99 8.94
C GLN A 298 -3.72 5.49 8.68
N THR A 299 -3.40 4.75 9.74
CA THR A 299 -3.24 3.29 9.66
C THR A 299 -4.60 2.61 9.50
N TYR A 300 -4.68 1.65 8.56
CA TYR A 300 -5.88 0.82 8.39
C TYR A 300 -6.11 -0.07 9.61
N ASN A 301 -7.34 -0.07 10.14
CA ASN A 301 -7.80 -0.98 11.16
C ASN A 301 -9.01 -1.78 10.65
N SER A 302 -8.94 -3.11 10.78
CA SER A 302 -9.98 -4.00 10.24
C SER A 302 -11.24 -3.99 11.11
N ILE A 303 -12.35 -3.50 10.57
CA ILE A 303 -13.66 -3.54 11.25
C ILE A 303 -14.16 -4.99 11.44
N GLY A 304 -13.78 -5.91 10.56
CA GLY A 304 -14.06 -7.34 10.74
C GLY A 304 -13.38 -7.91 11.99
N ARG A 305 -12.13 -7.50 12.26
CA ARG A 305 -11.43 -7.87 13.50
C ARG A 305 -12.15 -7.29 14.71
N VAL A 306 -12.56 -6.03 14.68
CA VAL A 306 -13.31 -5.38 15.75
C VAL A 306 -14.59 -6.15 16.07
N LEU A 307 -15.35 -6.58 15.05
CA LEU A 307 -16.56 -7.39 15.26
C LEU A 307 -16.28 -8.76 15.87
N ILE A 308 -15.16 -9.40 15.51
CA ILE A 308 -14.73 -10.65 16.11
C ILE A 308 -14.37 -10.45 17.59
N GLU A 309 -13.58 -9.42 17.89
CA GLU A 309 -13.16 -9.08 19.26
C GLU A 309 -14.35 -8.72 20.16
N ARG A 310 -15.42 -8.15 19.60
CA ARG A 310 -16.69 -7.88 20.29
C ARG A 310 -17.59 -9.13 20.42
N GLY A 311 -17.23 -10.25 19.81
CA GLY A 311 -18.06 -11.46 19.78
C GLY A 311 -19.31 -11.33 18.88
N GLU A 312 -19.38 -10.30 18.04
CA GLU A 312 -20.53 -10.04 17.16
C GLU A 312 -20.43 -10.81 15.82
N LEU A 313 -19.22 -11.22 15.42
CA LEU A 313 -18.97 -12.16 14.33
C LEU A 313 -17.91 -13.20 14.74
N THR A 314 -17.96 -14.36 14.11
CA THR A 314 -16.90 -15.37 14.19
C THR A 314 -15.87 -15.16 13.06
N VAL A 315 -14.67 -15.74 13.21
CA VAL A 315 -13.63 -15.72 12.15
C VAL A 315 -14.16 -16.29 10.84
N ALA A 316 -15.06 -17.27 10.88
CA ALA A 316 -15.68 -17.87 9.69
C ALA A 316 -16.66 -16.93 9.00
N ASN A 317 -17.33 -16.05 9.75
CA ASN A 317 -18.38 -15.17 9.23
C ASN A 317 -17.89 -13.73 9.00
N ALA A 318 -16.66 -13.38 9.38
CA ALA A 318 -16.10 -12.03 9.19
C ALA A 318 -15.62 -11.77 7.76
N SER A 319 -16.40 -12.24 6.78
CA SER A 319 -16.26 -11.89 5.38
C SER A 319 -16.92 -10.54 5.08
N MET A 320 -16.63 -9.96 3.90
CA MET A 320 -17.32 -8.74 3.45
C MET A 320 -18.84 -8.88 3.51
N GLN A 321 -19.39 -10.01 3.05
CA GLN A 321 -20.83 -10.25 3.11
C GLN A 321 -21.36 -10.37 4.53
N GLY A 322 -20.59 -11.01 5.43
CA GLY A 322 -20.95 -11.10 6.85
C GLY A 322 -20.98 -9.74 7.52
N ILE A 323 -20.00 -8.87 7.23
CA ILE A 323 -19.94 -7.50 7.73
C ILE A 323 -21.12 -6.66 7.16
N LYS A 324 -21.43 -6.79 5.86
CA LYS A 324 -22.59 -6.12 5.24
C LYS A 324 -23.92 -6.58 5.89
N ASN A 325 -24.07 -7.85 6.17
CA ASN A 325 -25.25 -8.39 6.85
C ASN A 325 -25.36 -7.88 8.28
N TRP A 326 -24.23 -7.86 9.01
CA TRP A 326 -24.20 -7.27 10.35
C TRP A 326 -24.59 -5.78 10.31
N ALA A 327 -24.04 -5.02 9.39
CA ALA A 327 -24.33 -3.58 9.23
C ALA A 327 -25.82 -3.31 9.01
N ARG A 328 -26.48 -4.07 8.14
CA ARG A 328 -27.92 -3.94 7.87
C ARG A 328 -28.79 -4.17 9.11
N ASN A 329 -28.35 -5.07 10.00
CA ASN A 329 -29.05 -5.39 11.23
C ASN A 329 -28.68 -4.47 12.42
N ASN A 330 -27.64 -3.61 12.27
CA ASN A 330 -27.11 -2.76 13.35
C ASN A 330 -26.80 -1.34 12.86
N MET A 331 -27.73 -0.73 12.13
CA MET A 331 -27.54 0.60 11.53
C MET A 331 -27.21 1.69 12.56
N ASN A 332 -27.74 1.59 13.79
CA ASN A 332 -27.45 2.52 14.89
C ASN A 332 -26.01 2.43 15.43
N LYS A 333 -25.33 1.29 15.24
CA LYS A 333 -23.93 1.06 15.64
C LYS A 333 -22.96 1.20 14.46
N LEU A 334 -23.47 1.33 13.23
CA LEU A 334 -22.66 1.24 12.03
C LEU A 334 -21.59 2.35 11.97
N ARG A 335 -21.96 3.61 12.19
CA ARG A 335 -21.01 4.73 12.16
C ARG A 335 -19.90 4.55 13.20
N GLU A 336 -20.24 4.13 14.41
CA GLU A 336 -19.26 3.82 15.46
C GLU A 336 -18.30 2.71 15.02
N LEU A 337 -18.83 1.63 14.42
CA LEU A 337 -18.00 0.56 13.88
C LEU A 337 -17.04 1.07 12.79
N LEU A 338 -17.54 1.82 11.80
CA LEU A 338 -16.73 2.34 10.69
C LEU A 338 -15.60 3.25 11.19
N ASN A 339 -15.87 4.05 12.22
CA ASN A 339 -14.89 4.96 12.83
C ASN A 339 -13.73 4.24 13.56
N ASN A 340 -13.84 2.93 13.84
CA ASN A 340 -12.69 2.15 14.32
C ASN A 340 -11.59 2.04 13.26
N ASN A 341 -11.90 2.27 11.99
CA ASN A 341 -10.89 2.42 10.95
C ASN A 341 -10.63 3.90 10.67
N PRO A 342 -9.55 4.51 11.21
CA PRO A 342 -9.25 5.92 11.01
C PRO A 342 -8.80 6.26 9.58
N SER A 343 -8.41 5.25 8.79
CA SER A 343 -8.00 5.44 7.40
C SER A 343 -9.17 5.88 6.52
N TYR A 344 -8.91 6.87 5.66
CA TYR A 344 -9.88 7.41 4.71
C TYR A 344 -9.23 7.56 3.33
N VAL A 345 -9.94 7.13 2.27
CA VAL A 345 -9.46 7.18 0.88
C VAL A 345 -10.20 8.26 0.12
N PHE A 346 -9.46 9.06 -0.64
CA PHE A 346 -9.95 10.05 -1.59
C PHE A 346 -9.89 9.50 -3.01
N PHE A 347 -10.85 9.89 -3.83
CA PHE A 347 -11.04 9.34 -5.17
C PHE A 347 -10.83 10.39 -6.25
N ARG A 348 -10.74 9.91 -7.47
CA ARG A 348 -10.81 10.71 -8.70
C ARG A 348 -11.64 9.94 -9.72
N GLU A 349 -12.18 10.65 -10.67
CA GLU A 349 -12.77 10.04 -11.84
C GLU A 349 -11.65 9.56 -12.78
N LEU A 350 -11.77 8.35 -13.27
CA LEU A 350 -10.82 7.78 -14.23
C LEU A 350 -11.31 8.06 -15.66
N PRO A 351 -10.38 8.16 -16.64
CA PRO A 351 -10.74 8.29 -18.05
C PRO A 351 -11.66 7.15 -18.50
N ALA A 352 -12.63 7.47 -19.34
CA ALA A 352 -13.48 6.47 -19.97
C ALA A 352 -12.68 5.52 -20.89
N GLY A 353 -13.14 4.28 -21.03
CA GLY A 353 -12.57 3.28 -21.93
C GLY A 353 -11.31 2.57 -21.45
N LEU A 354 -10.90 2.80 -20.20
CA LEU A 354 -9.82 2.00 -19.60
C LEU A 354 -10.29 0.54 -19.43
N PRO A 355 -9.41 -0.45 -19.69
CA PRO A 355 -9.75 -1.87 -19.54
C PRO A 355 -9.86 -2.31 -18.06
N GLY A 356 -9.54 -1.43 -17.12
CA GLY A 356 -9.58 -1.64 -15.69
C GLY A 356 -9.10 -0.39 -14.94
N PRO A 357 -9.13 -0.40 -13.61
CA PRO A 357 -8.67 0.72 -12.80
C PRO A 357 -7.15 0.87 -12.89
N LEU A 358 -6.65 2.05 -12.50
CA LEU A 358 -5.22 2.30 -12.45
C LEU A 358 -4.64 1.73 -11.14
N GLY A 359 -3.71 0.78 -11.26
CA GLY A 359 -2.93 0.28 -10.13
C GLY A 359 -1.82 1.23 -9.69
N ALA A 360 -1.10 0.87 -8.63
CA ALA A 360 0.01 1.67 -8.08
C ALA A 360 1.18 1.86 -9.07
N LEU A 361 1.32 1.00 -10.08
CA LEU A 361 2.27 1.19 -11.19
C LEU A 361 1.87 2.35 -12.11
N GLY A 362 0.64 2.86 -12.03
CA GLY A 362 0.10 3.90 -12.90
C GLY A 362 -0.47 3.39 -14.23
N VAL A 363 -0.65 2.09 -14.38
CA VAL A 363 -1.23 1.45 -15.57
C VAL A 363 -2.54 0.76 -15.24
N PRO A 364 -3.44 0.54 -16.23
CA PRO A 364 -4.63 -0.25 -16.03
C PRO A 364 -4.30 -1.68 -15.58
N ILE A 365 -4.97 -2.14 -14.52
CA ILE A 365 -4.87 -3.53 -14.07
C ILE A 365 -5.96 -4.39 -14.69
N LEU A 366 -5.64 -5.67 -14.91
CA LEU A 366 -6.54 -6.60 -15.59
C LEU A 366 -7.00 -7.71 -14.64
N GLY A 367 -8.30 -8.00 -14.66
CA GLY A 367 -8.89 -9.07 -13.87
C GLY A 367 -8.18 -10.40 -14.08
N GLU A 368 -7.89 -11.11 -13.01
CA GLU A 368 -7.21 -12.41 -12.98
C GLU A 368 -5.77 -12.42 -13.53
N ARG A 369 -5.19 -11.22 -13.85
CA ARG A 369 -3.83 -11.08 -14.39
C ARG A 369 -2.98 -10.03 -13.67
N SER A 370 -3.57 -9.28 -12.74
CA SER A 370 -2.86 -8.32 -11.90
C SER A 370 -2.94 -8.71 -10.43
N VAL A 371 -1.87 -8.41 -9.69
CA VAL A 371 -1.81 -8.62 -8.23
C VAL A 371 -1.27 -7.38 -7.54
N ALA A 372 -1.80 -7.10 -6.35
CA ALA A 372 -1.19 -6.19 -5.41
C ALA A 372 -0.17 -6.94 -4.53
N VAL A 373 0.99 -6.33 -4.33
CA VAL A 373 2.14 -6.90 -3.62
C VAL A 373 2.74 -5.91 -2.63
N ASP A 374 3.66 -6.36 -1.79
CA ASP A 374 4.53 -5.47 -1.02
C ASP A 374 5.74 -5.05 -1.87
N PRO A 375 5.86 -3.78 -2.27
CA PRO A 375 6.95 -3.31 -3.15
C PRO A 375 8.34 -3.34 -2.50
N LYS A 376 8.41 -3.65 -1.21
CA LYS A 376 9.70 -3.93 -0.52
C LYS A 376 10.31 -5.26 -0.95
N PHE A 377 9.49 -6.21 -1.42
CA PHE A 377 9.89 -7.58 -1.73
C PHE A 377 9.72 -7.91 -3.22
N VAL A 378 8.69 -7.36 -3.85
CA VAL A 378 8.35 -7.63 -5.24
C VAL A 378 8.34 -6.30 -6.01
N PRO A 379 9.23 -6.10 -7.00
CA PRO A 379 9.24 -4.87 -7.80
C PRO A 379 7.92 -4.66 -8.53
N LEU A 380 7.38 -3.43 -8.46
CA LEU A 380 6.19 -3.09 -9.24
C LEU A 380 6.46 -3.22 -10.74
N GLY A 381 5.52 -3.85 -11.42
CA GLY A 381 5.54 -4.15 -12.84
C GLY A 381 6.11 -5.52 -13.17
N ALA A 382 6.80 -6.19 -12.23
CA ALA A 382 7.41 -7.50 -12.47
C ALA A 382 6.37 -8.57 -12.78
N PRO A 383 6.66 -9.49 -13.74
CA PRO A 383 5.90 -10.72 -13.84
C PRO A 383 6.06 -11.57 -12.57
N VAL A 384 4.95 -12.11 -12.10
CA VAL A 384 4.85 -12.93 -10.89
C VAL A 384 4.11 -14.21 -11.22
N PHE A 385 4.71 -15.35 -10.88
CA PHE A 385 4.00 -16.62 -10.93
C PHE A 385 3.40 -16.90 -9.54
N LEU A 386 2.07 -17.02 -9.49
CA LEU A 386 1.31 -17.31 -8.29
C LEU A 386 0.86 -18.77 -8.31
N SER A 387 1.13 -19.52 -7.24
CA SER A 387 0.60 -20.87 -7.03
C SER A 387 -0.17 -20.93 -5.71
N THR A 388 -1.47 -21.18 -5.83
CA THR A 388 -2.42 -21.24 -4.71
C THR A 388 -3.60 -22.14 -5.07
N THR A 389 -4.76 -22.00 -4.43
CA THR A 389 -6.01 -22.68 -4.79
C THR A 389 -7.12 -21.68 -5.12
N GLU A 390 -8.11 -22.12 -5.88
CA GLU A 390 -9.35 -21.36 -6.11
C GLU A 390 -10.07 -21.11 -4.78
N PRO A 391 -10.77 -19.97 -4.63
CA PRO A 391 -11.52 -19.66 -3.43
C PRO A 391 -12.50 -20.79 -3.02
N ASN A 392 -12.55 -21.09 -1.73
CA ASN A 392 -13.39 -22.16 -1.16
C ASN A 392 -13.21 -23.55 -1.83
N SER A 393 -12.03 -23.82 -2.35
CA SER A 393 -11.75 -25.05 -3.12
C SER A 393 -10.29 -25.48 -2.92
N ASN A 394 -10.03 -26.77 -3.14
CA ASN A 394 -8.68 -27.32 -3.23
C ASN A 394 -8.18 -27.37 -4.69
N LYS A 395 -8.96 -26.86 -5.65
CA LYS A 395 -8.56 -26.83 -7.06
C LYS A 395 -7.35 -25.89 -7.20
N PRO A 396 -6.24 -26.35 -7.80
CA PRO A 396 -5.07 -25.51 -8.01
C PRO A 396 -5.38 -24.27 -8.85
N LEU A 397 -4.88 -23.12 -8.39
CA LEU A 397 -4.83 -21.87 -9.13
C LEU A 397 -3.38 -21.51 -9.32
N LYS A 398 -2.87 -21.69 -10.53
CA LYS A 398 -1.50 -21.38 -10.91
C LYS A 398 -1.53 -20.43 -12.10
N ARG A 399 -0.99 -19.21 -11.92
CA ARG A 399 -1.11 -18.14 -12.93
C ARG A 399 0.12 -17.29 -13.02
N LEU A 400 0.48 -16.92 -14.24
CA LEU A 400 1.35 -15.79 -14.50
C LEU A 400 0.52 -14.50 -14.39
N MET A 401 0.98 -13.59 -13.54
CA MET A 401 0.32 -12.32 -13.24
C MET A 401 1.36 -11.20 -13.22
N MET A 402 0.92 -9.94 -13.16
CA MET A 402 1.79 -8.78 -13.08
C MET A 402 1.60 -8.06 -11.75
N ALA A 403 2.70 -7.72 -11.10
CA ALA A 403 2.73 -6.98 -9.83
C ALA A 403 2.46 -5.49 -10.09
N GLN A 404 1.23 -5.12 -10.42
CA GLN A 404 0.90 -3.77 -10.91
C GLN A 404 0.27 -2.87 -9.83
N ASP A 405 0.00 -3.45 -8.64
CA ASP A 405 -0.69 -2.72 -7.59
C ASP A 405 -0.07 -2.96 -6.21
N THR A 406 -0.50 -2.15 -5.23
CA THR A 406 -0.09 -2.25 -3.82
C THR A 406 -1.27 -1.99 -2.90
N GLY A 407 -1.26 -2.61 -1.72
CA GLY A 407 -2.27 -2.35 -0.69
C GLY A 407 -1.65 -2.00 0.67
N GLY A 408 -2.34 -1.18 1.46
CA GLY A 408 -1.90 -0.83 2.82
C GLY A 408 -1.75 -2.06 3.73
N ALA A 409 -2.62 -3.05 3.55
CA ALA A 409 -2.63 -4.32 4.28
C ALA A 409 -1.79 -5.44 3.60
N ILE A 410 -1.23 -5.19 2.41
CA ILE A 410 -0.46 -6.18 1.66
C ILE A 410 1.01 -6.02 2.03
N LYS A 411 1.44 -6.77 3.04
CA LYS A 411 2.79 -6.67 3.62
C LYS A 411 3.43 -8.05 3.78
N GLY A 412 4.69 -8.16 3.35
CA GLY A 412 5.50 -9.37 3.45
C GLY A 412 5.93 -9.94 2.10
N GLY A 413 6.92 -10.86 2.13
CA GLY A 413 7.54 -11.44 0.92
C GLY A 413 6.61 -12.38 0.16
N VAL A 414 5.85 -13.21 0.89
CA VAL A 414 4.88 -14.13 0.29
C VAL A 414 3.47 -13.64 0.63
N ARG A 415 3.10 -12.48 0.07
CA ARG A 415 1.79 -11.85 0.25
C ARG A 415 1.32 -11.25 -1.07
N ALA A 416 0.18 -11.69 -1.56
CA ALA A 416 -0.44 -11.14 -2.75
C ALA A 416 -1.96 -10.97 -2.57
N ASP A 417 -2.51 -9.97 -3.26
CA ASP A 417 -3.94 -9.74 -3.37
C ASP A 417 -4.31 -9.79 -4.85
N LEU A 418 -5.10 -10.79 -5.24
CA LEU A 418 -5.42 -11.07 -6.63
C LEU A 418 -6.58 -10.18 -7.08
N PHE A 419 -6.39 -9.44 -8.16
CA PHE A 419 -7.46 -8.65 -8.77
C PHE A 419 -8.38 -9.56 -9.59
N TRP A 420 -9.62 -9.74 -9.15
CA TRP A 420 -10.61 -10.61 -9.81
C TRP A 420 -11.37 -9.92 -10.95
N GLY A 421 -11.20 -8.60 -11.14
CA GLY A 421 -11.96 -7.81 -12.10
C GLY A 421 -13.10 -7.06 -11.43
N ALA A 422 -14.18 -6.80 -12.16
CA ALA A 422 -15.30 -5.98 -11.71
C ALA A 422 -16.62 -6.77 -11.55
N GLY A 423 -17.50 -6.25 -10.71
CA GLY A 423 -18.86 -6.73 -10.57
C GLY A 423 -19.06 -7.88 -9.58
N PHE A 424 -20.25 -8.46 -9.59
CA PHE A 424 -20.73 -9.37 -8.56
C PHE A 424 -19.93 -10.68 -8.48
N GLU A 425 -19.65 -11.32 -9.61
CA GLU A 425 -18.91 -12.59 -9.63
C GLU A 425 -17.46 -12.41 -9.15
N ALA A 426 -16.80 -11.33 -9.59
CA ALA A 426 -15.48 -10.96 -9.11
C ALA A 426 -15.48 -10.71 -7.59
N GLY A 427 -16.51 -10.00 -7.10
CA GLY A 427 -16.71 -9.75 -5.67
C GLY A 427 -16.94 -11.02 -4.85
N ALA A 428 -17.68 -11.99 -5.38
CA ALA A 428 -17.89 -13.28 -4.73
C ALA A 428 -16.57 -14.07 -4.58
N LYS A 429 -15.77 -14.14 -5.64
CA LYS A 429 -14.44 -14.78 -5.62
C LYS A 429 -13.48 -14.05 -4.69
N ALA A 430 -13.38 -12.72 -4.82
CA ALA A 430 -12.51 -11.89 -4.00
C ALA A 430 -12.84 -12.02 -2.50
N GLY A 431 -14.12 -11.92 -2.16
CA GLY A 431 -14.58 -12.01 -0.77
C GLY A 431 -14.37 -13.38 -0.12
N ALA A 432 -14.30 -14.43 -0.93
CA ALA A 432 -14.07 -15.82 -0.47
C ALA A 432 -12.58 -16.19 -0.46
N MET A 433 -11.69 -15.41 -1.08
CA MET A 433 -10.29 -15.77 -1.24
C MET A 433 -9.46 -15.49 0.00
N LYS A 434 -9.05 -16.55 0.67
CA LYS A 434 -8.15 -16.54 1.84
C LYS A 434 -7.33 -17.83 1.85
N GLN A 435 -6.42 -17.94 0.89
CA GLN A 435 -5.68 -19.16 0.61
C GLN A 435 -4.22 -19.05 1.05
N ALA A 436 -3.59 -20.18 1.35
CA ALA A 436 -2.15 -20.28 1.36
C ALA A 436 -1.61 -20.32 -0.07
N GLY A 437 -0.45 -19.72 -0.32
CA GLY A 437 0.15 -19.75 -1.65
C GLY A 437 1.62 -19.47 -1.64
N LYS A 438 2.24 -19.66 -2.82
CA LYS A 438 3.66 -19.40 -3.11
C LYS A 438 3.78 -18.40 -4.25
N ILE A 439 4.85 -17.64 -4.24
CA ILE A 439 5.11 -16.58 -5.22
C ILE A 439 6.53 -16.76 -5.77
N TRP A 440 6.65 -16.67 -7.09
CA TRP A 440 7.91 -16.51 -7.78
C TRP A 440 7.89 -15.22 -8.57
N VAL A 441 8.99 -14.49 -8.53
CA VAL A 441 9.17 -13.23 -9.27
C VAL A 441 10.12 -13.47 -10.43
N LEU A 442 9.77 -12.96 -11.59
CA LEU A 442 10.60 -12.98 -12.76
C LEU A 442 11.28 -11.62 -12.91
N LEU A 443 12.61 -11.61 -12.89
CA LEU A 443 13.41 -10.41 -13.06
C LEU A 443 14.25 -10.52 -14.33
N PRO A 444 14.46 -9.41 -15.06
CA PRO A 444 15.34 -9.43 -16.23
C PRO A 444 16.70 -10.05 -15.92
N LYS A 445 17.29 -10.78 -16.88
CA LYS A 445 18.61 -11.43 -16.68
C LYS A 445 19.73 -10.45 -16.38
N GLU A 446 19.56 -9.20 -16.76
CA GLU A 446 20.45 -8.09 -16.44
C GLU A 446 20.38 -7.66 -14.96
N PHE A 447 19.39 -8.16 -14.24
CA PHE A 447 19.26 -7.88 -12.81
C PHE A 447 20.38 -8.56 -12.03
N VAL A 448 21.22 -7.76 -11.41
CA VAL A 448 22.28 -8.24 -10.50
C VAL A 448 21.82 -8.02 -9.08
N MET A 449 21.61 -9.09 -8.33
CA MET A 449 21.41 -8.99 -6.88
C MET A 449 22.72 -8.56 -6.22
N ASN A 450 22.87 -7.27 -5.98
CA ASN A 450 23.92 -6.81 -5.07
C ASN A 450 23.45 -7.10 -3.64
N SER A 451 24.30 -7.72 -2.85
CA SER A 451 24.07 -8.05 -1.43
C SER A 451 23.67 -6.84 -0.55
N ASN A 452 23.65 -5.62 -1.10
CA ASN A 452 23.36 -4.37 -0.44
C ASN A 452 22.24 -3.54 -1.13
N GLN A 453 21.57 -4.05 -2.15
CA GLN A 453 20.48 -3.34 -2.80
C GLN A 453 19.13 -3.98 -2.46
N VAL A 454 18.41 -3.32 -1.55
CA VAL A 454 16.95 -3.35 -1.56
C VAL A 454 16.50 -2.94 -2.96
N LEU A 455 15.68 -3.75 -3.61
CA LEU A 455 15.11 -3.47 -4.93
C LEU A 455 14.57 -2.03 -4.99
N ARG A 456 15.23 -1.16 -5.77
CA ARG A 456 14.82 0.22 -6.05
C ARG A 456 13.81 0.27 -7.21
#